data_d6721762985230ffb44bbf6b879549e1
#
_entry.id   d6721762985230ffb44bbf6b879549e1
#
_cell.length_a   1.000
_cell.length_b   1.000
_cell.length_c   1.000
_cell.angle_alpha   90.00
_cell.angle_beta   90.00
_cell.angle_gamma   90.00
#
_symmetry.space_group_name_H-M   'P 1'
#
loop_
_entity.id
_entity.type
_entity.pdbx_description
1 polymer ?
#
loop_
_entity_poly.entity_id
_entity_poly.type
_entity_poly.pdbx_seq_one_letter_code
_entity_poly.pdbx_strand_id
1 'polypeptide(L)'
;MKKFLAVLLMLAMLLCGAAFAEDTAPALTKDVVVLFTSDVHCGIDQGWGYAGVANMRNSLQADNHVVLVDDGDAIQGETIGTLTKGSAIIELMNAVGYDIAIPGNHEFDYGMENFLELTKQANFPYISANFTCRDELVFAPYVIKEFDGVKIAFVGMTTPNTITSSTPVYFQDDEGNFIYGFMQDETGDKLYAAVQSAVDAARAEGATYVVAMGHMGIEESCSPYMSTEVITHTTGIDAFLDGHAHETMACNEVKNAEGKTVLRAACGTKLSSVGYLRIAKDGKLTTGLYTWTVDIAAPKLLNLTGDAADAVAAQVAKLDEIRQTVVATSQVPLYVNDPVAVTAEGTPVRIVRNAETNLGDLCADAYRALSNADIAFVNGGGIRKQIEAGDIT
;
A
#
# COMPACT_ATOMS: atom_id res chain seq x y z
N MET A 1 64.98 19.56 37.46
CA MET A 1 63.68 20.22 37.69
C MET A 1 63.11 20.89 36.44
N LYS A 2 63.80 21.73 35.68
CA LYS A 2 63.28 22.41 34.49
C LYS A 2 62.87 21.46 33.32
N LYS A 3 63.53 20.32 33.13
CA LYS A 3 63.13 19.32 32.08
C LYS A 3 61.90 18.48 32.45
N PHE A 4 61.65 18.28 33.77
CA PHE A 4 60.43 17.57 34.24
C PHE A 4 59.17 18.43 34.15
N LEU A 5 59.32 19.75 34.34
CA LEU A 5 58.23 20.72 34.22
C LEU A 5 57.77 20.91 32.77
N ALA A 6 58.72 20.83 31.79
CA ALA A 6 58.41 20.93 30.37
C ALA A 6 57.63 19.68 29.84
N VAL A 7 57.94 18.49 30.34
CA VAL A 7 57.22 17.25 29.96
C VAL A 7 55.83 17.23 30.58
N LEU A 8 55.64 17.73 31.81
CA LEU A 8 54.33 17.85 32.44
C LEU A 8 53.44 18.87 31.75
N LEU A 9 54.00 20.01 31.25
CA LEU A 9 53.23 21.00 30.48
C LEU A 9 52.88 20.48 29.08
N MET A 10 53.72 19.68 28.41
CA MET A 10 53.39 19.05 27.14
C MET A 10 52.30 17.95 27.29
N LEU A 11 52.34 17.18 28.40
CA LEU A 11 51.29 16.20 28.69
C LEU A 11 49.97 16.87 29.04
N ALA A 12 49.97 18.02 29.74
CA ALA A 12 48.79 18.81 30.02
C ALA A 12 48.18 19.47 28.78
N MET A 13 49.01 19.88 27.79
CA MET A 13 48.51 20.41 26.51
C MET A 13 47.97 19.30 25.56
N LEU A 14 48.45 18.07 25.68
CA LEU A 14 47.88 16.93 24.95
C LEU A 14 46.54 16.44 25.55
N LEU A 15 46.28 16.74 26.82
CA LEU A 15 45.00 16.43 27.48
C LEU A 15 43.94 17.53 27.33
N CYS A 16 44.29 18.74 26.94
CA CYS A 16 43.38 19.86 26.69
C CYS A 16 42.91 19.98 25.22
N GLY A 17 43.38 19.08 24.32
CA GLY A 17 43.03 19.11 22.90
C GLY A 17 41.99 18.12 22.45
N ALA A 18 41.48 17.26 23.35
CA ALA A 18 40.23 16.50 23.08
C ALA A 18 39.04 17.36 23.52
N ALA A 19 38.71 18.35 22.70
CA ALA A 19 37.32 18.78 22.67
C ALA A 19 36.54 17.54 22.24
N PHE A 20 35.94 16.86 23.21
CA PHE A 20 34.80 15.97 22.91
C PHE A 20 33.81 16.89 22.21
N ALA A 21 33.75 16.83 20.87
CA ALA A 21 32.51 17.15 20.20
C ALA A 21 31.47 16.28 20.92
N GLU A 22 30.59 16.88 21.66
CA GLU A 22 29.36 16.19 22.05
C GLU A 22 28.81 15.69 20.73
N ASP A 23 28.88 14.39 20.55
CA ASP A 23 28.23 13.68 19.45
C ASP A 23 26.73 13.82 19.78
N THR A 24 26.19 15.01 19.50
CA THR A 24 24.77 15.24 19.64
C THR A 24 24.12 14.29 18.65
N ALA A 25 23.39 13.32 19.17
CA ALA A 25 22.65 12.38 18.34
C ALA A 25 21.89 13.18 17.24
N PRO A 26 21.90 12.69 16.00
CA PRO A 26 21.26 13.39 14.89
C PRO A 26 19.79 13.70 15.24
N ALA A 27 19.38 14.93 15.02
CA ALA A 27 18.04 15.40 15.35
C ALA A 27 17.41 16.05 14.12
N LEU A 28 16.14 15.77 13.90
CA LEU A 28 15.37 16.32 12.79
C LEU A 28 15.28 17.86 12.92
N THR A 29 15.53 18.57 11.82
CA THR A 29 15.34 20.02 11.72
C THR A 29 13.91 20.38 11.32
N LYS A 30 13.23 19.49 10.57
CA LYS A 30 11.81 19.54 10.23
C LYS A 30 11.15 18.23 10.64
N ASP A 31 9.84 18.24 10.78
CA ASP A 31 9.09 16.99 10.95
C ASP A 31 9.21 16.14 9.68
N VAL A 32 9.18 14.81 9.83
CA VAL A 32 9.02 13.89 8.71
C VAL A 32 7.55 13.46 8.64
N VAL A 33 6.93 13.64 7.48
CA VAL A 33 5.57 13.19 7.20
C VAL A 33 5.64 12.08 6.17
N VAL A 34 5.28 10.87 6.59
CA VAL A 34 5.04 9.75 5.68
C VAL A 34 3.57 9.79 5.29
N LEU A 35 3.29 10.13 4.03
CA LEU A 35 1.98 9.97 3.43
C LEU A 35 1.85 8.55 2.93
N PHE A 36 0.71 7.91 3.10
CA PHE A 36 0.48 6.59 2.55
C PHE A 36 -0.89 6.44 1.91
N THR A 37 -0.92 5.65 0.84
CA THR A 37 -2.11 5.18 0.15
C THR A 37 -2.14 3.66 0.19
N SER A 38 -3.31 3.08 0.02
CA SER A 38 -3.56 1.65 -0.04
C SER A 38 -4.84 1.40 -0.82
N ASP A 39 -4.95 0.22 -1.43
CA ASP A 39 -6.21 -0.24 -2.04
C ASP A 39 -6.82 0.79 -3.01
N VAL A 40 -5.96 1.46 -3.79
CA VAL A 40 -6.40 2.48 -4.75
C VAL A 40 -7.25 1.87 -5.85
N HIS A 41 -7.00 0.61 -6.21
CA HIS A 41 -7.80 -0.15 -7.17
C HIS A 41 -8.13 0.63 -8.44
N CYS A 42 -7.12 1.31 -9.00
CA CYS A 42 -7.25 2.15 -10.20
C CYS A 42 -8.24 3.31 -10.07
N GLY A 43 -8.60 3.72 -8.88
CA GLY A 43 -9.50 4.87 -8.61
C GLY A 43 -8.80 6.21 -8.83
N ILE A 44 -8.32 6.46 -10.08
CA ILE A 44 -7.38 7.53 -10.43
C ILE A 44 -7.90 8.95 -10.15
N ASP A 45 -9.23 9.12 -10.20
CA ASP A 45 -9.96 10.37 -10.02
C ASP A 45 -11.02 10.29 -8.89
N GLN A 46 -11.02 9.20 -8.12
CA GLN A 46 -11.92 8.99 -6.99
C GLN A 46 -11.31 9.58 -5.71
N GLY A 47 -12.15 10.00 -4.75
CA GLY A 47 -11.69 10.62 -3.53
C GLY A 47 -10.76 11.82 -3.79
N TRP A 48 -9.53 11.78 -3.26
CA TRP A 48 -8.50 12.78 -3.54
C TRP A 48 -7.96 12.70 -4.98
N GLY A 49 -8.07 11.55 -5.63
CA GLY A 49 -7.39 11.25 -6.89
C GLY A 49 -5.87 11.37 -6.79
N TYR A 50 -5.14 10.83 -7.76
CA TYR A 50 -3.68 10.96 -7.78
C TYR A 50 -3.21 12.42 -7.87
N ALA A 51 -3.94 13.28 -8.58
CA ALA A 51 -3.62 14.70 -8.65
C ALA A 51 -3.76 15.40 -7.29
N GLY A 52 -4.77 15.03 -6.49
CA GLY A 52 -4.94 15.53 -5.13
C GLY A 52 -3.85 15.05 -4.18
N VAL A 53 -3.41 13.79 -4.31
CA VAL A 53 -2.27 13.24 -3.55
C VAL A 53 -0.98 14.02 -3.87
N ALA A 54 -0.69 14.27 -5.15
CA ALA A 54 0.46 15.06 -5.56
C ALA A 54 0.43 16.48 -4.99
N ASN A 55 -0.74 17.14 -5.05
CA ASN A 55 -0.90 18.48 -4.49
C ASN A 55 -0.71 18.49 -2.96
N MET A 56 -1.22 17.49 -2.26
CA MET A 56 -1.01 17.32 -0.81
C MET A 56 0.47 17.14 -0.48
N ARG A 57 1.15 16.22 -1.18
CA ARG A 57 2.60 16.00 -1.04
C ARG A 57 3.38 17.30 -1.23
N ASN A 58 3.17 18.00 -2.34
CA ASN A 58 3.86 19.23 -2.66
C ASN A 58 3.61 20.34 -1.62
N SER A 59 2.39 20.45 -1.11
CA SER A 59 2.05 21.43 -0.08
C SER A 59 2.76 21.16 1.25
N LEU A 60 2.89 19.89 1.63
CA LEU A 60 3.56 19.49 2.88
C LEU A 60 5.09 19.62 2.79
N GLN A 61 5.68 19.45 1.61
CA GLN A 61 7.13 19.56 1.40
C GLN A 61 7.69 20.96 1.68
N ALA A 62 6.86 22.01 1.69
CA ALA A 62 7.31 23.36 2.02
C ALA A 62 7.92 23.41 3.43
N ASP A 63 7.31 22.74 4.41
CA ASP A 63 7.66 22.83 5.82
C ASP A 63 8.15 21.52 6.44
N ASN A 64 8.07 20.40 5.73
CA ASN A 64 8.38 19.06 6.23
C ASN A 64 9.31 18.31 5.28
N HIS A 65 9.97 17.28 5.79
CA HIS A 65 10.43 16.17 4.94
C HIS A 65 9.22 15.29 4.63
N VAL A 66 9.01 14.94 3.37
CA VAL A 66 7.85 14.12 2.98
C VAL A 66 8.30 12.88 2.25
N VAL A 67 7.76 11.73 2.66
CA VAL A 67 7.86 10.45 1.97
C VAL A 67 6.45 10.03 1.59
N LEU A 68 6.23 9.61 0.34
CA LEU A 68 4.94 9.09 -0.12
C LEU A 68 5.08 7.61 -0.44
N VAL A 69 4.29 6.76 0.21
CA VAL A 69 4.35 5.31 0.07
C VAL A 69 3.01 4.72 -0.32
N ASP A 70 3.02 3.51 -0.91
CA ASP A 70 1.83 2.76 -1.25
C ASP A 70 1.85 1.37 -0.60
N ASP A 71 0.78 1.03 0.10
CA ASP A 71 0.64 -0.23 0.82
C ASP A 71 -0.11 -1.30 0.01
N GLY A 72 -0.02 -1.24 -1.34
CA GLY A 72 -0.46 -2.28 -2.26
C GLY A 72 -1.89 -2.13 -2.78
N ASP A 73 -2.25 -3.00 -3.70
CA ASP A 73 -3.54 -3.04 -4.43
C ASP A 73 -3.82 -1.76 -5.23
N ALA A 74 -2.79 -1.25 -5.90
CA ALA A 74 -2.91 -0.05 -6.72
C ALA A 74 -3.39 -0.33 -8.15
N ILE A 75 -2.87 -1.40 -8.80
CA ILE A 75 -2.89 -1.56 -10.25
C ILE A 75 -4.10 -2.29 -10.83
N GLN A 76 -4.93 -2.91 -10.00
CA GLN A 76 -6.12 -3.67 -10.39
C GLN A 76 -7.39 -3.02 -9.83
N GLY A 77 -8.49 -3.04 -10.58
CA GLY A 77 -9.81 -2.60 -10.09
C GLY A 77 -10.69 -1.98 -11.17
N GLU A 78 -10.50 -0.73 -11.51
CA GLU A 78 -11.32 -0.03 -12.50
C GLU A 78 -10.89 -0.39 -13.95
N THR A 79 -11.70 0.05 -14.92
CA THR A 79 -11.49 -0.25 -16.35
C THR A 79 -10.07 0.03 -16.84
N ILE A 80 -9.45 1.11 -16.38
CA ILE A 80 -8.08 1.47 -16.78
C ILE A 80 -7.06 0.39 -16.38
N GLY A 81 -7.22 -0.23 -15.22
CA GLY A 81 -6.35 -1.33 -14.79
C GLY A 81 -6.44 -2.51 -15.75
N THR A 82 -7.66 -2.93 -16.11
CA THR A 82 -7.88 -4.04 -17.05
C THR A 82 -7.33 -3.73 -18.44
N LEU A 83 -7.55 -2.54 -18.98
CA LEU A 83 -7.13 -2.14 -20.32
C LEU A 83 -5.62 -2.01 -20.45
N THR A 84 -4.94 -1.56 -19.41
CA THR A 84 -3.49 -1.29 -19.42
C THR A 84 -2.67 -2.29 -18.64
N LYS A 85 -3.34 -3.29 -18.03
CA LYS A 85 -2.72 -4.27 -17.12
C LYS A 85 -1.86 -3.61 -16.05
N GLY A 86 -2.33 -2.43 -15.55
CA GLY A 86 -1.68 -1.67 -14.51
C GLY A 86 -0.63 -0.65 -14.95
N SER A 87 -0.16 -0.65 -16.22
CA SER A 87 0.93 0.26 -16.63
C SER A 87 0.58 1.73 -16.49
N ALA A 88 -0.67 2.13 -16.80
CA ALA A 88 -1.12 3.50 -16.61
C ALA A 88 -1.08 3.94 -15.14
N ILE A 89 -1.28 3.02 -14.20
CA ILE A 89 -1.20 3.34 -12.77
C ILE A 89 0.24 3.59 -12.35
N ILE A 90 1.19 2.77 -12.83
CA ILE A 90 2.62 3.02 -12.57
C ILE A 90 3.06 4.36 -13.15
N GLU A 91 2.60 4.73 -14.37
CA GLU A 91 2.86 6.06 -14.94
C GLU A 91 2.33 7.19 -14.05
N LEU A 92 1.11 7.04 -13.50
CA LEU A 92 0.53 8.02 -12.59
C LEU A 92 1.28 8.08 -11.25
N MET A 93 1.63 6.94 -10.66
CA MET A 93 2.43 6.89 -9.43
C MET A 93 3.79 7.56 -9.62
N ASN A 94 4.44 7.35 -10.78
CA ASN A 94 5.68 8.04 -11.14
C ASN A 94 5.48 9.57 -11.21
N ALA A 95 4.40 10.04 -11.84
CA ALA A 95 4.10 11.46 -11.97
C ALA A 95 3.75 12.12 -10.62
N VAL A 96 3.09 11.39 -9.72
CA VAL A 96 2.78 11.84 -8.35
C VAL A 96 4.05 11.89 -7.48
N GLY A 97 5.03 11.05 -7.79
CA GLY A 97 6.31 10.98 -7.10
C GLY A 97 6.26 10.09 -5.85
N TYR A 98 5.72 8.87 -6.00
CA TYR A 98 5.84 7.85 -4.96
C TYR A 98 7.32 7.53 -4.69
N ASP A 99 7.64 7.24 -3.44
CA ASP A 99 9.00 6.97 -2.97
C ASP A 99 9.25 5.49 -2.72
N ILE A 100 8.23 4.72 -2.35
CA ILE A 100 8.30 3.29 -2.01
C ILE A 100 6.90 2.68 -2.23
N ALA A 101 6.84 1.40 -2.64
CA ALA A 101 5.61 0.62 -2.65
C ALA A 101 5.85 -0.81 -2.16
N ILE A 102 4.78 -1.47 -1.74
CA ILE A 102 4.74 -2.91 -1.51
C ILE A 102 3.72 -3.55 -2.46
N PRO A 103 3.85 -4.82 -2.82
CA PRO A 103 2.78 -5.52 -3.50
C PRO A 103 1.63 -5.85 -2.52
N GLY A 104 0.39 -5.62 -2.95
CA GLY A 104 -0.79 -6.25 -2.38
C GLY A 104 -1.08 -7.57 -3.08
N ASN A 105 -2.27 -8.15 -2.88
CA ASN A 105 -2.64 -9.39 -3.56
C ASN A 105 -3.10 -9.15 -5.01
N HIS A 106 -3.63 -8.01 -5.32
CA HIS A 106 -4.12 -7.67 -6.66
C HIS A 106 -3.03 -7.17 -7.62
N GLU A 107 -1.80 -6.95 -7.19
CA GLU A 107 -0.66 -6.71 -8.07
C GLU A 107 -0.37 -7.90 -8.99
N PHE A 108 -0.79 -9.10 -8.61
CA PHE A 108 -0.53 -10.34 -9.38
C PHE A 108 -1.67 -10.72 -10.33
N ASP A 109 -2.81 -10.03 -10.34
CA ASP A 109 -4.00 -10.41 -11.10
C ASP A 109 -3.83 -10.35 -12.63
N TYR A 110 -2.87 -9.58 -13.12
CA TYR A 110 -2.51 -9.56 -14.55
C TYR A 110 -1.31 -10.45 -14.87
N GLY A 111 -0.92 -11.35 -13.97
CA GLY A 111 0.18 -12.31 -14.10
C GLY A 111 1.49 -11.83 -13.49
N MET A 112 2.28 -12.79 -13.02
CA MET A 112 3.57 -12.55 -12.36
C MET A 112 4.55 -11.78 -13.25
N GLU A 113 4.71 -12.22 -14.49
CA GLU A 113 5.62 -11.59 -15.46
C GLU A 113 5.26 -10.12 -15.70
N ASN A 114 3.95 -9.83 -15.85
CA ASN A 114 3.46 -8.47 -16.02
C ASN A 114 3.80 -7.61 -14.80
N PHE A 115 3.54 -8.09 -13.59
CA PHE A 115 3.86 -7.32 -12.38
C PHE A 115 5.37 -7.05 -12.26
N LEU A 116 6.20 -8.07 -12.45
CA LEU A 116 7.66 -7.89 -12.40
C LEU A 116 8.19 -6.93 -13.48
N GLU A 117 7.53 -6.83 -14.64
CA GLU A 117 7.86 -5.83 -15.64
C GLU A 117 7.41 -4.42 -15.25
N LEU A 118 6.25 -4.30 -14.61
CA LEU A 118 5.77 -3.02 -14.08
C LEU A 118 6.69 -2.46 -12.99
N THR A 119 7.26 -3.31 -12.14
CA THR A 119 8.21 -2.84 -11.10
C THR A 119 9.47 -2.21 -11.67
N LYS A 120 9.88 -2.60 -12.90
CA LYS A 120 11.01 -1.98 -13.61
C LYS A 120 10.66 -0.63 -14.23
N GLN A 121 9.39 -0.36 -14.48
CA GLN A 121 8.88 0.91 -15.00
C GLN A 121 8.64 1.93 -13.89
N ALA A 122 8.52 1.47 -12.64
CA ALA A 122 8.37 2.32 -11.47
C ALA A 122 9.68 3.09 -11.17
N ASN A 123 9.56 4.39 -10.87
CA ASN A 123 10.67 5.24 -10.43
C ASN A 123 10.96 5.11 -8.93
N PHE A 124 10.34 4.15 -8.27
CA PHE A 124 10.43 3.84 -6.85
C PHE A 124 10.60 2.32 -6.66
N PRO A 125 11.26 1.88 -5.59
CA PRO A 125 11.40 0.46 -5.30
C PRO A 125 10.09 -0.14 -4.80
N TYR A 126 9.79 -1.37 -5.21
CA TYR A 126 8.95 -2.29 -4.47
C TYR A 126 9.80 -3.02 -3.44
N ILE A 127 9.26 -3.18 -2.21
CA ILE A 127 9.94 -3.88 -1.11
C ILE A 127 9.03 -4.96 -0.53
N SER A 128 9.62 -6.07 -0.06
CA SER A 128 8.89 -7.11 0.66
C SER A 128 9.85 -8.03 1.42
N ALA A 129 9.63 -8.21 2.71
CA ALA A 129 10.40 -9.11 3.56
C ALA A 129 9.98 -10.58 3.42
N ASN A 130 8.86 -10.84 2.73
CA ASN A 130 8.28 -12.19 2.68
C ASN A 130 7.88 -12.68 1.27
N PHE A 131 7.97 -11.86 0.24
CA PHE A 131 7.72 -12.32 -1.12
C PHE A 131 8.95 -12.99 -1.70
N THR A 132 8.83 -14.28 -2.04
CA THR A 132 9.94 -15.14 -2.48
C THR A 132 9.68 -15.80 -3.82
N CYS A 133 10.77 -16.12 -4.52
CA CYS A 133 10.82 -17.05 -5.64
C CYS A 133 11.85 -18.12 -5.32
N ARG A 134 11.43 -19.39 -5.24
CA ARG A 134 12.31 -20.53 -4.90
C ARG A 134 13.11 -20.26 -3.61
N ASP A 135 12.39 -19.76 -2.59
CA ASP A 135 12.89 -19.41 -1.26
C ASP A 135 13.85 -18.19 -1.18
N GLU A 136 14.17 -17.54 -2.32
CA GLU A 136 14.94 -16.30 -2.33
C GLU A 136 14.00 -15.08 -2.41
N LEU A 137 14.31 -14.00 -1.68
CA LEU A 137 13.53 -12.77 -1.74
C LEU A 137 13.54 -12.16 -3.14
N VAL A 138 12.37 -11.81 -3.67
CA VAL A 138 12.22 -11.14 -4.97
C VAL A 138 12.59 -9.67 -4.90
N PHE A 139 12.28 -9.03 -3.78
CA PHE A 139 12.58 -7.61 -3.52
C PHE A 139 13.44 -7.45 -2.27
N ALA A 140 14.04 -6.28 -2.12
CA ALA A 140 14.69 -5.92 -0.86
C ALA A 140 13.65 -5.93 0.28
N PRO A 141 13.99 -6.46 1.47
CA PRO A 141 13.05 -6.56 2.58
C PRO A 141 12.69 -5.19 3.18
N TYR A 142 13.57 -4.22 3.04
CA TYR A 142 13.39 -2.85 3.53
C TYR A 142 14.22 -1.85 2.73
N VAL A 143 13.92 -0.57 2.93
CA VAL A 143 14.72 0.55 2.45
C VAL A 143 14.87 1.58 3.57
N ILE A 144 16.02 2.26 3.63
CA ILE A 144 16.28 3.33 4.61
C ILE A 144 16.27 4.68 3.89
N LYS A 145 15.47 5.62 4.40
CA LYS A 145 15.53 7.05 4.05
C LYS A 145 16.20 7.79 5.20
N GLU A 146 17.06 8.75 4.87
CA GLU A 146 17.78 9.54 5.87
C GLU A 146 17.43 11.02 5.72
N PHE A 147 17.08 11.65 6.85
CA PHE A 147 16.78 13.07 6.95
C PHE A 147 17.54 13.67 8.14
N ASP A 148 18.36 14.66 7.88
CA ASP A 148 19.17 15.34 8.91
C ASP A 148 20.05 14.39 9.76
N GLY A 149 20.48 13.26 9.17
CA GLY A 149 21.22 12.20 9.85
C GLY A 149 20.33 11.18 10.61
N VAL A 150 19.02 11.40 10.68
CA VAL A 150 18.05 10.44 11.26
C VAL A 150 17.62 9.44 10.19
N LYS A 151 17.85 8.15 10.45
CA LYS A 151 17.49 7.05 9.56
C LYS A 151 16.12 6.50 9.89
N ILE A 152 15.26 6.39 8.88
CA ILE A 152 13.93 5.80 8.96
C ILE A 152 13.90 4.61 8.00
N ALA A 153 13.72 3.41 8.53
CA ALA A 153 13.55 2.21 7.72
C ALA A 153 12.08 1.95 7.43
N PHE A 154 11.80 1.54 6.19
CA PHE A 154 10.51 1.07 5.73
C PHE A 154 10.64 -0.41 5.43
N VAL A 155 9.90 -1.26 6.14
CA VAL A 155 9.90 -2.73 6.00
C VAL A 155 8.61 -3.16 5.34
N GLY A 156 8.69 -3.78 4.16
CA GLY A 156 7.52 -4.17 3.39
C GLY A 156 7.07 -5.60 3.68
N MET A 157 5.76 -5.87 3.59
CA MET A 157 5.20 -7.21 3.66
C MET A 157 3.84 -7.32 2.98
N THR A 158 3.54 -8.51 2.45
CA THR A 158 2.29 -8.83 1.76
C THR A 158 1.66 -10.05 2.42
N THR A 159 0.33 -10.07 2.56
CA THR A 159 -0.37 -11.20 3.18
C THR A 159 -0.08 -12.52 2.46
N PRO A 160 0.27 -13.60 3.18
CA PRO A 160 0.40 -14.93 2.59
C PRO A 160 -0.87 -15.46 1.93
N ASN A 161 -2.04 -14.92 2.30
CA ASN A 161 -3.31 -15.25 1.65
C ASN A 161 -3.35 -14.85 0.16
N THR A 162 -2.40 -14.07 -0.31
CA THR A 162 -2.22 -13.70 -1.73
C THR A 162 -2.24 -14.90 -2.66
N ILE A 163 -1.68 -16.04 -2.24
CA ILE A 163 -1.71 -17.29 -3.02
C ILE A 163 -3.13 -17.70 -3.41
N THR A 164 -4.11 -17.43 -2.56
CA THR A 164 -5.52 -17.82 -2.76
C THR A 164 -6.45 -16.65 -3.06
N SER A 165 -6.06 -15.43 -2.70
CA SER A 165 -6.85 -14.22 -2.97
C SER A 165 -6.56 -13.58 -4.34
N SER A 166 -5.45 -13.99 -4.98
CA SER A 166 -5.18 -13.73 -6.39
C SER A 166 -5.39 -15.02 -7.23
N THR A 167 -4.65 -15.21 -8.31
CA THR A 167 -4.78 -16.37 -9.21
C THR A 167 -3.63 -17.36 -8.97
N PRO A 168 -3.86 -18.50 -8.30
CA PRO A 168 -2.81 -19.42 -7.85
C PRO A 168 -1.83 -19.87 -8.94
N VAL A 169 -2.29 -20.02 -10.18
CA VAL A 169 -1.45 -20.46 -11.31
C VAL A 169 -0.30 -19.50 -11.60
N TYR A 170 -0.42 -18.22 -11.27
CA TYR A 170 0.64 -17.23 -11.48
C TYR A 170 1.82 -17.37 -10.51
N PHE A 171 1.67 -18.21 -9.48
CA PHE A 171 2.72 -18.49 -8.50
C PHE A 171 3.40 -19.85 -8.75
N GLN A 172 3.02 -20.55 -9.84
CA GLN A 172 3.47 -21.89 -10.18
C GLN A 172 4.40 -21.89 -11.41
N ASP A 173 5.18 -22.95 -11.52
CA ASP A 173 5.89 -23.32 -12.76
C ASP A 173 4.97 -24.08 -13.74
N ASP A 174 5.51 -24.44 -14.91
CA ASP A 174 4.76 -25.16 -15.95
C ASP A 174 4.29 -26.56 -15.51
N GLU A 175 4.92 -27.14 -14.48
CA GLU A 175 4.57 -28.42 -13.89
C GLU A 175 3.50 -28.28 -12.77
N GLY A 176 3.10 -27.04 -12.41
CA GLY A 176 2.12 -26.74 -11.38
C GLY A 176 2.68 -26.71 -9.96
N ASN A 177 4.01 -26.70 -9.78
CA ASN A 177 4.63 -26.53 -8.47
C ASN A 177 4.69 -25.05 -8.09
N PHE A 178 4.32 -24.72 -6.87
CA PHE A 178 4.49 -23.35 -6.37
C PHE A 178 5.99 -23.02 -6.26
N ILE A 179 6.42 -22.01 -7.02
CA ILE A 179 7.78 -21.48 -6.99
C ILE A 179 7.84 -20.10 -6.36
N TYR A 180 6.71 -19.40 -6.26
CA TYR A 180 6.57 -18.16 -5.51
C TYR A 180 5.82 -18.41 -4.21
N GLY A 181 6.16 -17.64 -3.18
CA GLY A 181 5.55 -17.74 -1.87
C GLY A 181 5.66 -16.44 -1.07
N PHE A 182 4.94 -16.41 0.06
CA PHE A 182 4.86 -15.25 0.95
C PHE A 182 5.18 -15.65 2.41
N MET A 183 6.08 -16.62 2.60
CA MET A 183 6.45 -17.17 3.91
C MET A 183 5.23 -17.70 4.68
N GLN A 184 4.29 -18.35 3.96
CA GLN A 184 3.08 -18.92 4.53
C GLN A 184 3.36 -20.17 5.37
N ASP A 185 2.66 -20.28 6.48
CA ASP A 185 2.51 -21.49 7.29
C ASP A 185 1.21 -21.43 8.12
N GLU A 186 0.89 -22.48 8.87
CA GLU A 186 -0.36 -22.55 9.63
C GLU A 186 -0.41 -21.62 10.85
N THR A 187 0.75 -21.14 11.33
CA THR A 187 0.88 -20.38 12.58
C THR A 187 1.26 -18.92 12.36
N GLY A 188 1.76 -18.55 11.16
CA GLY A 188 2.32 -17.24 10.86
C GLY A 188 3.79 -17.08 11.26
N ASP A 189 4.40 -18.09 11.90
CA ASP A 189 5.76 -17.99 12.45
C ASP A 189 6.81 -17.67 11.39
N LYS A 190 6.68 -18.19 10.17
CA LYS A 190 7.63 -17.88 9.09
C LYS A 190 7.55 -16.41 8.67
N LEU A 191 6.34 -15.87 8.55
CA LEU A 191 6.14 -14.45 8.27
C LEU A 191 6.72 -13.59 9.38
N TYR A 192 6.37 -13.88 10.64
CA TYR A 192 6.85 -13.10 11.79
C TYR A 192 8.38 -13.12 11.88
N ALA A 193 9.01 -14.27 11.65
CA ALA A 193 10.46 -14.39 11.65
C ALA A 193 11.12 -13.61 10.49
N ALA A 194 10.53 -13.63 9.30
CA ALA A 194 11.02 -12.86 8.16
C ALA A 194 10.95 -11.35 8.41
N VAL A 195 9.82 -10.87 8.92
CA VAL A 195 9.63 -9.46 9.29
C VAL A 195 10.59 -9.06 10.41
N GLN A 196 10.73 -9.88 11.49
CA GLN A 196 11.67 -9.61 12.58
C GLN A 196 13.11 -9.51 12.07
N SER A 197 13.52 -10.43 11.19
CA SER A 197 14.86 -10.39 10.58
C SER A 197 15.13 -9.10 9.81
N ALA A 198 14.13 -8.61 9.05
CA ALA A 198 14.24 -7.35 8.32
C ALA A 198 14.32 -6.13 9.27
N VAL A 199 13.51 -6.13 10.33
CA VAL A 199 13.53 -5.09 11.37
C VAL A 199 14.88 -5.06 12.08
N ASP A 200 15.40 -6.23 12.49
CA ASP A 200 16.70 -6.34 13.19
C ASP A 200 17.85 -5.86 12.28
N ALA A 201 17.83 -6.23 11.00
CA ALA A 201 18.83 -5.77 10.03
C ALA A 201 18.78 -4.25 9.85
N ALA A 202 17.60 -3.68 9.69
CA ALA A 202 17.41 -2.23 9.58
C ALA A 202 17.90 -1.48 10.85
N ARG A 203 17.60 -2.02 12.03
CA ARG A 203 18.10 -1.48 13.31
C ARG A 203 19.62 -1.58 13.42
N ALA A 204 20.22 -2.69 12.98
CA ALA A 204 21.67 -2.89 12.96
C ALA A 204 22.37 -1.90 12.00
N GLU A 205 21.70 -1.45 10.93
CA GLU A 205 22.16 -0.39 10.03
C GLU A 205 21.96 1.02 10.61
N GLY A 206 21.43 1.13 11.83
CA GLY A 206 21.26 2.38 12.56
C GLY A 206 19.92 3.08 12.34
N ALA A 207 18.88 2.36 11.91
CA ALA A 207 17.56 2.94 11.81
C ALA A 207 17.04 3.42 13.17
N THR A 208 16.77 4.70 13.29
CA THR A 208 16.19 5.33 14.47
C THR A 208 14.69 4.99 14.59
N TYR A 209 14.02 4.97 13.46
CA TYR A 209 12.61 4.57 13.36
C TYR A 209 12.45 3.44 12.34
N VAL A 210 11.52 2.52 12.63
CA VAL A 210 11.10 1.46 11.70
C VAL A 210 9.61 1.57 11.49
N VAL A 211 9.23 1.81 10.23
CA VAL A 211 7.85 1.86 9.75
C VAL A 211 7.59 0.57 8.98
N ALA A 212 6.67 -0.24 9.44
CA ALA A 212 6.18 -1.39 8.69
C ALA A 212 5.13 -0.93 7.69
N MET A 213 5.26 -1.37 6.45
CA MET A 213 4.30 -1.21 5.36
C MET A 213 3.72 -2.59 5.08
N GLY A 214 2.45 -2.79 5.38
CA GLY A 214 1.82 -4.10 5.28
C GLY A 214 0.53 -4.08 4.45
N HIS A 215 0.39 -5.06 3.56
CA HIS A 215 -0.88 -5.37 2.93
C HIS A 215 -1.43 -6.64 3.59
N MET A 216 -1.92 -6.49 4.83
CA MET A 216 -2.18 -7.63 5.73
C MET A 216 -3.65 -7.77 6.12
N GLY A 217 -4.33 -6.67 6.34
CA GLY A 217 -5.70 -6.63 6.83
C GLY A 217 -5.83 -6.96 8.32
N ILE A 218 -7.08 -6.94 8.79
CA ILE A 218 -7.45 -7.14 10.20
C ILE A 218 -8.66 -8.06 10.36
N GLU A 219 -9.25 -8.53 9.27
CA GLU A 219 -10.39 -9.43 9.30
C GLU A 219 -9.97 -10.82 9.82
N GLU A 220 -10.83 -11.53 10.54
CA GLU A 220 -10.58 -12.88 11.06
C GLU A 220 -10.12 -13.87 9.98
N SER A 221 -10.59 -13.69 8.75
CA SER A 221 -10.16 -14.46 7.57
C SER A 221 -8.68 -14.27 7.20
N CYS A 222 -8.04 -13.19 7.68
CA CYS A 222 -6.62 -12.92 7.46
C CYS A 222 -5.72 -13.62 8.49
N SER A 223 -6.28 -14.14 9.61
CA SER A 223 -5.48 -14.85 10.63
C SER A 223 -4.85 -16.12 10.03
N PRO A 224 -3.59 -16.46 10.39
CA PRO A 224 -2.73 -15.85 11.42
C PRO A 224 -1.85 -14.69 10.91
N TYR A 225 -2.23 -14.01 9.85
CA TYR A 225 -1.39 -13.01 9.18
C TYR A 225 -1.88 -11.57 9.35
N MET A 226 -2.85 -11.31 10.23
CA MET A 226 -3.34 -9.94 10.49
C MET A 226 -2.20 -9.01 10.91
N SER A 227 -2.28 -7.74 10.52
CA SER A 227 -1.30 -6.72 10.93
C SER A 227 -1.11 -6.64 12.44
N THR A 228 -2.19 -6.83 13.22
CA THR A 228 -2.15 -6.90 14.68
C THR A 228 -1.40 -8.12 15.20
N GLU A 229 -1.47 -9.26 14.51
CA GLU A 229 -0.72 -10.47 14.86
C GLU A 229 0.77 -10.30 14.55
N VAL A 230 1.12 -9.73 13.40
CA VAL A 230 2.51 -9.36 13.09
C VAL A 230 3.09 -8.46 14.18
N ILE A 231 2.36 -7.41 14.58
CA ILE A 231 2.81 -6.51 15.65
C ILE A 231 3.02 -7.25 16.97
N THR A 232 2.07 -8.10 17.37
CA THR A 232 2.14 -8.80 18.68
C THR A 232 3.23 -9.87 18.75
N HIS A 233 3.69 -10.37 17.60
CA HIS A 233 4.75 -11.39 17.51
C HIS A 233 6.13 -10.82 17.13
N THR A 234 6.25 -9.51 16.92
CA THR A 234 7.52 -8.86 16.55
C THR A 234 7.91 -7.78 17.55
N THR A 235 9.14 -7.29 17.42
CA THR A 235 9.67 -6.17 18.21
C THR A 235 10.34 -5.16 17.30
N GLY A 236 10.56 -3.95 17.79
CA GLY A 236 11.36 -2.96 17.08
C GLY A 236 10.62 -2.18 15.97
N ILE A 237 9.35 -2.45 15.71
CA ILE A 237 8.48 -1.62 14.84
C ILE A 237 7.92 -0.46 15.67
N ASP A 238 7.95 0.76 15.13
CA ASP A 238 7.41 1.97 15.77
C ASP A 238 6.00 2.33 15.26
N ALA A 239 5.76 2.12 13.95
CA ALA A 239 4.46 2.32 13.33
C ALA A 239 4.21 1.27 12.24
N PHE A 240 2.93 0.97 11.99
CA PHE A 240 2.46 0.03 10.99
C PHE A 240 1.40 0.70 10.10
N LEU A 241 1.67 0.80 8.82
CA LEU A 241 0.74 1.28 7.80
C LEU A 241 0.17 0.05 7.11
N ASP A 242 -1.17 -0.06 7.05
CA ASP A 242 -1.84 -1.31 6.64
C ASP A 242 -2.85 -1.10 5.52
N GLY A 243 -3.02 -2.11 4.68
CA GLY A 243 -4.00 -2.21 3.60
C GLY A 243 -4.83 -3.48 3.66
N HIS A 244 -5.38 -3.92 2.51
CA HIS A 244 -6.10 -5.16 2.27
C HIS A 244 -7.57 -5.18 2.73
N ALA A 245 -7.85 -4.78 3.96
CA ALA A 245 -9.22 -4.82 4.51
C ALA A 245 -10.09 -3.63 4.09
N HIS A 246 -9.56 -2.69 3.33
CA HIS A 246 -10.21 -1.41 2.99
C HIS A 246 -10.68 -0.62 4.24
N GLU A 247 -10.07 -0.92 5.39
CA GLU A 247 -10.40 -0.28 6.65
C GLU A 247 -9.97 1.18 6.66
N THR A 248 -10.79 2.02 7.28
CA THR A 248 -10.43 3.43 7.55
C THR A 248 -10.16 3.58 9.04
N MET A 249 -8.89 3.64 9.42
CA MET A 249 -8.42 3.68 10.81
C MET A 249 -7.32 4.73 10.96
N ALA A 250 -7.65 5.84 11.60
CA ALA A 250 -6.70 6.93 11.80
C ALA A 250 -5.55 6.56 12.76
N CYS A 251 -5.85 5.79 13.79
CA CYS A 251 -4.88 5.31 14.76
C CYS A 251 -5.48 4.16 15.59
N ASN A 252 -4.73 3.06 15.66
CA ASN A 252 -4.96 1.97 16.60
C ASN A 252 -3.65 1.65 17.32
N GLU A 253 -3.64 1.72 18.65
CA GLU A 253 -2.49 1.39 19.47
C GLU A 253 -2.46 -0.11 19.76
N VAL A 254 -1.45 -0.81 19.24
CA VAL A 254 -1.24 -2.25 19.43
C VAL A 254 0.03 -2.46 20.23
N LYS A 255 0.03 -3.43 21.17
CA LYS A 255 1.21 -3.79 21.94
C LYS A 255 2.02 -4.83 21.18
N ASN A 256 3.32 -4.59 21.03
CA ASN A 256 4.25 -5.56 20.45
C ASN A 256 4.65 -6.66 21.47
N ALA A 257 5.49 -7.60 21.04
CA ALA A 257 5.95 -8.72 21.89
C ALA A 257 6.66 -8.29 23.20
N GLU A 258 7.21 -7.07 23.26
CA GLU A 258 7.81 -6.48 24.47
C GLU A 258 6.85 -5.59 25.26
N GLY A 259 5.58 -5.45 24.84
CA GLY A 259 4.60 -4.58 25.46
C GLY A 259 4.74 -3.08 25.09
N LYS A 260 5.59 -2.72 24.14
CA LYS A 260 5.71 -1.36 23.59
C LYS A 260 4.55 -1.08 22.66
N THR A 261 4.10 0.17 22.63
CA THR A 261 3.03 0.62 21.73
C THR A 261 3.58 0.79 20.31
N VAL A 262 2.89 0.22 19.34
CA VAL A 262 3.04 0.44 17.91
C VAL A 262 1.78 1.15 17.42
N LEU A 263 1.94 2.24 16.65
CA LEU A 263 0.82 2.96 16.05
C LEU A 263 0.45 2.29 14.73
N ARG A 264 -0.73 1.68 14.64
CA ARG A 264 -1.28 1.13 13.40
C ARG A 264 -2.27 2.11 12.78
N ALA A 265 -2.21 2.29 11.46
CA ALA A 265 -3.18 3.08 10.71
C ALA A 265 -3.51 2.41 9.36
N ALA A 266 -4.72 2.66 8.83
CA ALA A 266 -5.16 2.21 7.52
C ALA A 266 -6.00 3.32 6.87
N CYS A 267 -5.85 3.53 5.54
CA CYS A 267 -6.39 4.73 4.89
C CYS A 267 -7.63 4.47 4.02
N GLY A 268 -8.22 3.29 4.09
CA GLY A 268 -9.41 2.94 3.30
C GLY A 268 -9.05 2.56 1.87
N THR A 269 -9.93 2.83 0.93
CA THR A 269 -9.79 2.45 -0.47
C THR A 269 -10.10 3.62 -1.41
N LYS A 270 -9.62 3.53 -2.67
CA LYS A 270 -9.94 4.47 -3.76
C LYS A 270 -9.69 5.93 -3.41
N LEU A 271 -8.61 6.18 -2.67
CA LEU A 271 -8.21 7.52 -2.23
C LEU A 271 -9.31 8.29 -1.47
N SER A 272 -10.25 7.57 -0.85
CA SER A 272 -11.25 8.18 0.05
C SER A 272 -10.60 8.86 1.24
N SER A 273 -9.44 8.40 1.64
CA SER A 273 -8.52 9.06 2.54
C SER A 273 -7.08 8.87 2.07
N VAL A 274 -6.19 9.77 2.48
CA VAL A 274 -4.74 9.61 2.44
C VAL A 274 -4.27 9.56 3.88
N GLY A 275 -3.57 8.49 4.25
CA GLY A 275 -3.05 8.35 5.60
C GLY A 275 -1.76 9.13 5.79
N TYR A 276 -1.44 9.45 7.04
CA TYR A 276 -0.13 9.99 7.40
C TYR A 276 0.41 9.43 8.70
N LEU A 277 1.71 9.23 8.73
CA LEU A 277 2.52 9.11 9.94
C LEU A 277 3.40 10.35 10.03
N ARG A 278 3.34 11.07 11.14
CA ARG A 278 4.22 12.19 11.43
C ARG A 278 5.22 11.81 12.50
N ILE A 279 6.49 11.98 12.20
CA ILE A 279 7.61 11.89 13.14
C ILE A 279 8.04 13.34 13.42
N ALA A 280 7.64 13.85 14.56
CA ALA A 280 7.93 15.22 14.94
C ALA A 280 9.41 15.38 15.33
N LYS A 281 9.93 16.60 15.26
CA LYS A 281 11.32 16.93 15.64
C LYS A 281 11.69 16.53 17.06
N ASP A 282 10.71 16.47 17.95
CA ASP A 282 10.87 16.01 19.34
C ASP A 282 10.79 14.48 19.49
N GLY A 283 10.68 13.75 18.38
CA GLY A 283 10.60 12.30 18.35
C GLY A 283 9.20 11.72 18.56
N LYS A 284 8.18 12.56 18.75
CA LYS A 284 6.80 12.08 18.91
C LYS A 284 6.24 11.57 17.59
N LEU A 285 5.66 10.37 17.62
CA LEU A 285 4.94 9.79 16.51
C LEU A 285 3.43 10.04 16.64
N THR A 286 2.78 10.36 15.53
CA THR A 286 1.32 10.46 15.43
C THR A 286 0.86 9.98 14.07
N THR A 287 -0.28 9.30 14.00
CA THR A 287 -0.93 8.89 12.77
C THR A 287 -2.27 9.58 12.61
N GLY A 288 -2.77 9.66 11.39
CA GLY A 288 -4.08 10.22 11.09
C GLY A 288 -4.43 10.11 9.62
N LEU A 289 -5.57 10.71 9.25
CA LEU A 289 -6.12 10.63 7.91
C LEU A 289 -6.50 12.01 7.38
N TYR A 290 -6.17 12.27 6.13
CA TYR A 290 -6.76 13.33 5.33
C TYR A 290 -7.95 12.74 4.57
N THR A 291 -9.15 12.78 5.17
CA THR A 291 -10.34 12.21 4.58
C THR A 291 -10.93 13.16 3.54
N TRP A 292 -11.31 12.60 2.39
CA TRP A 292 -12.01 13.33 1.36
C TRP A 292 -13.41 13.72 1.83
N THR A 293 -13.74 15.01 1.73
CA THR A 293 -15.10 15.52 1.84
C THR A 293 -15.32 16.62 0.80
N VAL A 294 -16.52 16.70 0.24
CA VAL A 294 -16.84 17.72 -0.78
C VAL A 294 -16.54 19.14 -0.28
N ASP A 295 -16.81 19.41 1.00
CA ASP A 295 -16.64 20.74 1.59
C ASP A 295 -15.16 21.14 1.77
N ILE A 296 -14.28 20.17 2.03
CA ILE A 296 -12.85 20.42 2.29
C ILE A 296 -12.04 20.35 0.99
N ALA A 297 -12.37 19.41 0.12
CA ALA A 297 -11.53 19.05 -1.01
C ALA A 297 -11.90 19.80 -2.29
N ALA A 298 -13.16 20.11 -2.55
CA ALA A 298 -13.58 20.79 -3.77
C ALA A 298 -12.82 22.11 -4.03
N PRO A 299 -12.58 23.01 -3.05
CA PRO A 299 -11.79 24.21 -3.29
C PRO A 299 -10.32 23.96 -3.59
N LYS A 300 -9.75 22.86 -3.07
CA LYS A 300 -8.34 22.48 -3.29
C LYS A 300 -8.12 21.77 -4.62
N LEU A 301 -9.14 21.07 -5.12
CA LEU A 301 -9.10 20.39 -6.42
C LEU A 301 -9.29 21.33 -7.61
N LEU A 302 -9.96 22.47 -7.43
CA LEU A 302 -10.20 23.43 -8.50
C LEU A 302 -8.92 24.07 -9.08
N ASN A 303 -7.78 23.91 -8.40
CA ASN A 303 -6.49 24.46 -8.82
C ASN A 303 -5.41 23.39 -8.96
N LEU A 304 -5.78 22.14 -9.32
CA LEU A 304 -4.81 21.10 -9.61
C LEU A 304 -4.02 21.44 -10.85
N THR A 305 -2.71 21.59 -10.71
CA THR A 305 -1.79 21.90 -11.80
C THR A 305 -0.52 21.05 -11.66
N GLY A 306 0.22 20.89 -12.75
CA GLY A 306 1.49 20.19 -12.81
C GLY A 306 1.37 18.78 -13.37
N ASP A 307 2.51 18.11 -13.49
CA ASP A 307 2.67 16.86 -14.24
C ASP A 307 1.68 15.76 -13.82
N ALA A 308 1.41 15.62 -12.53
CA ALA A 308 0.45 14.62 -12.02
C ALA A 308 -0.99 14.95 -12.44
N ALA A 309 -1.40 16.22 -12.40
CA ALA A 309 -2.74 16.64 -12.84
C ALA A 309 -2.91 16.45 -14.34
N ASP A 310 -1.90 16.80 -15.14
CA ASP A 310 -1.89 16.60 -16.58
C ASP A 310 -1.92 15.11 -16.95
N ALA A 311 -1.17 14.27 -16.24
CA ALA A 311 -1.16 12.83 -16.43
C ALA A 311 -2.53 12.19 -16.11
N VAL A 312 -3.15 12.59 -14.98
CA VAL A 312 -4.51 12.13 -14.62
C VAL A 312 -5.52 12.56 -15.69
N ALA A 313 -5.50 13.82 -16.10
CA ALA A 313 -6.41 14.35 -17.12
C ALA A 313 -6.27 13.59 -18.45
N ALA A 314 -5.03 13.25 -18.85
CA ALA A 314 -4.78 12.47 -20.07
C ALA A 314 -5.35 11.04 -19.98
N GLN A 315 -5.22 10.37 -18.83
CA GLN A 315 -5.80 9.03 -18.63
C GLN A 315 -7.32 9.07 -18.55
N VAL A 316 -7.91 10.07 -17.87
CA VAL A 316 -9.37 10.27 -17.80
C VAL A 316 -9.94 10.49 -19.22
N ALA A 317 -9.29 11.34 -20.04
CA ALA A 317 -9.74 11.58 -21.41
C ALA A 317 -9.75 10.31 -22.27
N LYS A 318 -8.73 9.43 -22.13
CA LYS A 318 -8.69 8.12 -22.82
C LYS A 318 -9.83 7.21 -22.34
N LEU A 319 -10.12 7.21 -21.04
CA LEU A 319 -11.23 6.43 -20.47
C LEU A 319 -12.59 6.94 -20.95
N ASP A 320 -12.78 8.25 -21.02
CA ASP A 320 -14.04 8.86 -21.46
C ASP A 320 -14.34 8.52 -22.92
N GLU A 321 -13.33 8.46 -23.77
CA GLU A 321 -13.48 7.98 -25.16
C GLU A 321 -14.00 6.54 -25.21
N ILE A 322 -13.45 5.65 -24.37
CA ILE A 322 -13.87 4.26 -24.27
C ILE A 322 -15.30 4.16 -23.67
N ARG A 323 -15.56 4.90 -22.59
CA ARG A 323 -16.86 4.92 -21.89
C ARG A 323 -18.02 5.43 -22.75
N GLN A 324 -17.74 6.20 -23.82
CA GLN A 324 -18.75 6.67 -24.76
C GLN A 324 -19.12 5.61 -25.82
N THR A 325 -18.36 4.55 -25.94
CA THR A 325 -18.59 3.49 -26.91
C THR A 325 -19.64 2.52 -26.38
N VAL A 326 -20.84 2.53 -26.96
CA VAL A 326 -21.90 1.57 -26.63
C VAL A 326 -21.50 0.20 -27.17
N VAL A 327 -21.32 -0.77 -26.25
CA VAL A 327 -20.95 -2.16 -26.57
C VAL A 327 -22.14 -3.10 -26.54
N ALA A 328 -23.19 -2.75 -25.81
CA ALA A 328 -24.43 -3.53 -25.67
C ALA A 328 -25.58 -2.63 -25.16
N THR A 329 -26.79 -3.18 -25.17
CA THR A 329 -27.97 -2.55 -24.55
C THR A 329 -28.73 -3.58 -23.73
N SER A 330 -29.04 -3.28 -22.48
CA SER A 330 -29.89 -4.12 -21.65
C SER A 330 -31.24 -3.47 -21.45
N GLN A 331 -32.32 -4.26 -21.63
CA GLN A 331 -33.70 -3.79 -21.39
C GLN A 331 -34.11 -3.84 -19.91
N VAL A 332 -33.31 -4.50 -19.09
CA VAL A 332 -33.54 -4.69 -17.65
C VAL A 332 -32.29 -4.38 -16.86
N PRO A 333 -32.37 -3.92 -15.60
CA PRO A 333 -31.20 -3.82 -14.74
C PRO A 333 -30.59 -5.20 -14.49
N LEU A 334 -29.26 -5.26 -14.43
CA LEU A 334 -28.51 -6.47 -14.11
C LEU A 334 -27.97 -6.32 -12.69
N TYR A 335 -28.48 -7.12 -11.76
CA TYR A 335 -28.36 -6.91 -10.33
C TYR A 335 -27.14 -7.58 -9.69
N VAL A 336 -26.54 -6.91 -8.72
CA VAL A 336 -25.69 -7.49 -7.66
C VAL A 336 -26.38 -7.44 -6.31
N ASN A 337 -27.38 -6.56 -6.16
CA ASN A 337 -28.16 -6.36 -4.96
C ASN A 337 -29.58 -6.92 -5.16
N ASP A 338 -30.24 -7.25 -4.06
CA ASP A 338 -31.67 -7.52 -4.09
C ASP A 338 -32.41 -6.26 -4.59
N PRO A 339 -33.29 -6.40 -5.61
CA PRO A 339 -33.97 -5.23 -6.19
C PRO A 339 -34.98 -4.57 -5.25
N VAL A 340 -35.31 -5.21 -4.13
CA VAL A 340 -36.34 -4.76 -3.20
C VAL A 340 -35.81 -4.63 -1.76
N ALA A 341 -34.98 -5.58 -1.32
CA ALA A 341 -34.51 -5.62 0.07
C ALA A 341 -33.47 -4.56 0.36
N VAL A 342 -33.67 -3.88 1.49
CA VAL A 342 -32.70 -2.93 2.06
C VAL A 342 -32.39 -3.31 3.51
N THR A 343 -31.20 -2.94 3.99
CA THR A 343 -30.83 -3.09 5.41
C THR A 343 -31.65 -2.13 6.29
N ALA A 344 -31.50 -2.25 7.61
CA ALA A 344 -32.15 -1.36 8.55
C ALA A 344 -31.75 0.13 8.35
N GLU A 345 -30.56 0.36 7.80
CA GLU A 345 -30.01 1.68 7.47
C GLU A 345 -30.41 2.17 6.06
N GLY A 346 -31.22 1.41 5.33
CA GLY A 346 -31.70 1.76 3.99
C GLY A 346 -30.71 1.44 2.85
N THR A 347 -29.64 0.69 3.12
CA THR A 347 -28.66 0.27 2.11
C THR A 347 -29.17 -0.97 1.34
N PRO A 348 -29.05 -1.03 -0.01
CA PRO A 348 -29.42 -2.23 -0.76
C PRO A 348 -28.67 -3.48 -0.28
N VAL A 349 -29.41 -4.59 -0.11
CA VAL A 349 -28.82 -5.87 0.34
C VAL A 349 -28.08 -6.52 -0.82
N ARG A 350 -26.77 -6.70 -0.69
CA ARG A 350 -25.93 -7.36 -1.69
C ARG A 350 -26.13 -8.88 -1.64
N ILE A 351 -26.61 -9.46 -2.73
CA ILE A 351 -26.96 -10.89 -2.80
C ILE A 351 -26.09 -11.71 -3.75
N VAL A 352 -25.30 -11.10 -4.64
CA VAL A 352 -24.52 -11.82 -5.66
C VAL A 352 -23.52 -12.85 -5.11
N ARG A 353 -23.19 -12.79 -3.81
CA ARG A 353 -22.31 -13.77 -3.16
C ARG A 353 -23.03 -14.99 -2.59
N ASN A 354 -24.35 -14.91 -2.38
CA ASN A 354 -25.11 -15.94 -1.66
C ASN A 354 -26.43 -16.31 -2.34
N ALA A 355 -26.74 -15.70 -3.48
CA ALA A 355 -27.93 -15.99 -4.27
C ALA A 355 -27.66 -15.82 -5.77
N GLU A 356 -28.46 -16.48 -6.57
CA GLU A 356 -28.48 -16.30 -8.03
C GLU A 356 -28.89 -14.87 -8.38
N THR A 357 -28.20 -14.27 -9.36
CA THR A 357 -28.52 -12.95 -9.91
C THR A 357 -28.35 -12.95 -11.42
N ASN A 358 -29.18 -12.20 -12.12
CA ASN A 358 -29.11 -12.13 -13.59
C ASN A 358 -27.76 -11.57 -14.09
N LEU A 359 -27.06 -10.76 -13.32
CA LEU A 359 -25.70 -10.34 -13.67
C LEU A 359 -24.68 -11.47 -13.41
N GLY A 360 -24.87 -12.26 -12.37
CA GLY A 360 -24.08 -13.46 -12.10
C GLY A 360 -24.19 -14.46 -13.25
N ASP A 361 -25.41 -14.71 -13.71
CA ASP A 361 -25.70 -15.61 -14.84
C ASP A 361 -25.08 -15.10 -16.13
N LEU A 362 -25.22 -13.79 -16.44
CA LEU A 362 -24.59 -13.17 -17.60
C LEU A 362 -23.06 -13.33 -17.57
N CYS A 363 -22.43 -13.12 -16.43
CA CYS A 363 -20.98 -13.29 -16.28
C CYS A 363 -20.55 -14.76 -16.48
N ALA A 364 -21.28 -15.71 -15.90
CA ALA A 364 -21.00 -17.14 -16.08
C ALA A 364 -21.19 -17.58 -17.53
N ASP A 365 -22.26 -17.15 -18.19
CA ASP A 365 -22.51 -17.44 -19.61
C ASP A 365 -21.44 -16.80 -20.52
N ALA A 366 -21.00 -15.58 -20.22
CA ALA A 366 -19.93 -14.94 -20.97
C ALA A 366 -18.61 -15.71 -20.84
N TYR A 367 -18.21 -16.12 -19.62
CA TYR A 367 -17.00 -16.93 -19.43
C TYR A 367 -17.10 -18.28 -20.11
N ARG A 368 -18.27 -18.95 -20.04
CA ARG A 368 -18.53 -20.20 -20.73
C ARG A 368 -18.37 -20.06 -22.25
N ALA A 369 -18.94 -19.00 -22.81
CA ALA A 369 -18.85 -18.72 -24.25
C ALA A 369 -17.41 -18.42 -24.70
N LEU A 370 -16.68 -17.61 -23.96
CA LEU A 370 -15.30 -17.21 -24.29
C LEU A 370 -14.30 -18.35 -24.15
N SER A 371 -14.48 -19.21 -23.14
CA SER A 371 -13.58 -20.35 -22.87
C SER A 371 -13.95 -21.61 -23.67
N ASN A 372 -15.14 -21.63 -24.33
CA ASN A 372 -15.74 -22.82 -24.94
C ASN A 372 -15.86 -23.99 -23.95
N ALA A 373 -16.10 -23.69 -22.67
CA ALA A 373 -16.31 -24.68 -21.63
C ALA A 373 -17.75 -25.16 -21.57
N ASP A 374 -17.96 -26.38 -21.07
CA ASP A 374 -19.32 -26.94 -20.86
C ASP A 374 -20.02 -26.25 -19.68
N ILE A 375 -19.26 -25.86 -18.64
CA ILE A 375 -19.74 -25.23 -17.41
C ILE A 375 -18.80 -24.08 -17.03
N ALA A 376 -19.37 -22.99 -16.48
CA ALA A 376 -18.60 -21.88 -15.87
C ALA A 376 -19.16 -21.53 -14.51
N PHE A 377 -18.24 -21.24 -13.57
CA PHE A 377 -18.56 -20.69 -12.26
C PHE A 377 -17.88 -19.34 -12.09
N VAL A 378 -18.59 -18.38 -11.52
CA VAL A 378 -18.08 -17.04 -11.25
C VAL A 378 -18.14 -16.76 -9.77
N ASN A 379 -17.03 -16.33 -9.17
CA ASN A 379 -17.05 -15.82 -7.80
C ASN A 379 -17.86 -14.51 -7.74
N GLY A 380 -18.98 -14.50 -7.04
CA GLY A 380 -19.82 -13.32 -6.86
C GLY A 380 -19.10 -12.13 -6.23
N GLY A 381 -17.98 -12.38 -5.53
CA GLY A 381 -17.10 -11.31 -5.02
C GLY A 381 -16.42 -10.49 -6.11
N GLY A 382 -16.15 -11.10 -7.27
CA GLY A 382 -15.56 -10.43 -8.44
C GLY A 382 -16.55 -9.51 -9.19
N ILE A 383 -17.85 -9.67 -8.98
CA ILE A 383 -18.88 -8.84 -9.63
C ILE A 383 -19.14 -7.62 -8.74
N ARG A 384 -18.47 -6.51 -9.00
CA ARG A 384 -18.37 -5.37 -8.06
C ARG A 384 -19.50 -4.35 -8.18
N LYS A 385 -20.17 -4.25 -9.33
CA LYS A 385 -21.17 -3.21 -9.61
C LYS A 385 -22.31 -3.80 -10.44
N GLN A 386 -23.54 -3.36 -10.18
CA GLN A 386 -24.69 -3.64 -11.04
C GLN A 386 -24.62 -2.80 -12.33
N ILE A 387 -25.40 -3.21 -13.35
CA ILE A 387 -25.55 -2.50 -14.62
C ILE A 387 -27.02 -2.07 -14.72
N GLU A 388 -27.25 -0.79 -14.92
CA GLU A 388 -28.60 -0.25 -15.12
C GLU A 388 -29.16 -0.62 -16.49
N ALA A 389 -30.48 -0.55 -16.64
CA ALA A 389 -31.11 -0.70 -17.96
C ALA A 389 -30.72 0.45 -18.88
N GLY A 390 -30.49 0.17 -20.14
CA GLY A 390 -30.07 1.13 -21.15
C GLY A 390 -28.82 0.68 -21.88
N ASP A 391 -28.12 1.65 -22.47
CA ASP A 391 -26.87 1.42 -23.17
C ASP A 391 -25.75 1.09 -22.17
N ILE A 392 -24.98 0.08 -22.50
CA ILE A 392 -23.81 -0.38 -21.76
C ILE A 392 -22.56 0.09 -22.53
N THR A 393 -21.74 0.87 -21.88
CA THR A 393 -20.54 1.49 -22.45
C THR A 393 -19.29 0.95 -21.78
#